data_f80f98f9ae3b48e85ea05de90814ddcf
#
_entry.id   f80f98f9ae3b48e85ea05de90814ddcf
#
_cell.length_a   1.000
_cell.length_b   1.000
_cell.length_c   1.000
_cell.angle_alpha   90.00
_cell.angle_beta   90.00
_cell.angle_gamma   90.00
#
_symmetry.space_group_name_H-M   'P 1'
#
loop_
_entity.id
_entity.type
_entity.pdbx_description
1 polymer ?
#
loop_
_entity_poly.entity_id
_entity_poly.type
_entity_poly.pdbx_seq_one_letter_code
_entity_poly.pdbx_strand_id
1 'polypeptide(L)'
;MAFKLRISSADRRFCLIAILISVFSATLRAQTPGEIDASQFSSSTPPLSLCGESADESSPNSTAVAQSGSNQNDANGSNSVHQEDWVQAWMRKVAEARASQPHFVSPIVTTHVMLVQQYRYDMSWQQDPVGATVTSNYGGSRGLEIIPARRLEVGIFPPGYLVHQSNIPDGFGDLSFQVKFRAFSATEGKGDYFVGFFLGGSLPTGTPPNGLGHTVLSPTFAAAKGIGPWDVQSTIGANLPATGTNLLGRTIVFNTAVDYRIKGKIWPMVEQNSTFWSGGALDGKKQVFLTPGLVLGSFPLAERLHLSFGTGVQIAATQFHQYNHRWILSVRFPF
;
A
#
# COMPACT_ATOMS: atom_id res chain seq x y z
N MET A 1 11.34 44.56 24.48
CA MET A 1 12.21 44.38 23.29
C MET A 1 12.07 42.90 22.88
N ALA A 2 11.22 42.58 21.88
CA ALA A 2 10.94 41.21 21.48
C ALA A 2 11.80 40.89 20.25
N PHE A 3 12.76 40.01 20.40
CA PHE A 3 13.61 39.50 19.33
C PHE A 3 12.80 38.51 18.49
N LYS A 4 12.38 38.93 17.30
CA LYS A 4 11.74 38.08 16.30
C LYS A 4 12.83 37.38 15.49
N LEU A 5 13.17 36.14 15.86
CA LEU A 5 14.08 35.32 15.05
C LEU A 5 13.39 35.00 13.69
N ARG A 6 13.90 35.65 12.65
CA ARG A 6 13.53 35.38 11.26
C ARG A 6 14.38 34.19 10.78
N ILE A 7 13.87 32.95 10.93
CA ILE A 7 14.51 31.77 10.34
C ILE A 7 14.35 31.87 8.81
N SER A 8 15.46 31.95 8.10
CA SER A 8 15.52 31.98 6.64
C SER A 8 14.92 30.71 6.02
N SER A 9 14.37 30.81 4.81
CA SER A 9 13.84 29.65 4.08
C SER A 9 14.92 28.59 3.77
N ALA A 10 16.18 29.00 3.70
CA ALA A 10 17.33 28.11 3.54
C ALA A 10 17.59 27.28 4.81
N ASP A 11 17.49 27.87 6.00
CA ASP A 11 17.72 27.19 7.29
C ASP A 11 16.66 26.12 7.57
N ARG A 12 15.42 26.33 7.11
CA ARG A 12 14.35 25.32 7.23
C ARG A 12 14.61 24.10 6.36
N ARG A 13 15.24 24.28 5.18
CA ARG A 13 15.61 23.17 4.28
C ARG A 13 16.74 22.33 4.86
N PHE A 14 17.73 22.96 5.48
CA PHE A 14 18.84 22.26 6.15
C PHE A 14 18.37 21.48 7.39
N CYS A 15 17.44 22.01 8.18
CA CYS A 15 16.92 21.34 9.36
C CYS A 15 16.13 20.06 9.02
N LEU A 16 15.34 20.07 7.94
CA LEU A 16 14.59 18.91 7.49
C LEU A 16 15.50 17.80 6.92
N ILE A 17 16.53 18.18 6.17
CA ILE A 17 17.54 17.23 5.67
C ILE A 17 18.34 16.65 6.83
N ALA A 18 18.69 17.45 7.85
CA ALA A 18 19.39 16.98 9.05
C ALA A 18 18.52 16.02 9.88
N ILE A 19 17.22 16.24 10.00
CA ILE A 19 16.28 15.33 10.67
C ILE A 19 16.15 14.01 9.90
N LEU A 20 16.06 14.07 8.58
CA LEU A 20 16.03 12.86 7.73
C LEU A 20 17.33 12.05 7.87
N ILE A 21 18.49 12.71 7.86
CA ILE A 21 19.81 12.07 8.02
C ILE A 21 19.98 11.52 9.45
N SER A 22 19.47 12.20 10.48
CA SER A 22 19.56 11.72 11.88
C SER A 22 18.66 10.51 12.14
N VAL A 23 17.48 10.45 11.55
CA VAL A 23 16.60 9.25 11.61
C VAL A 23 17.27 8.08 10.87
N PHE A 24 17.91 8.36 9.73
CA PHE A 24 18.68 7.38 8.97
C PHE A 24 19.90 6.85 9.74
N SER A 25 20.61 7.73 10.45
CA SER A 25 21.79 7.37 11.26
C SER A 25 21.43 6.62 12.55
N ALA A 26 20.28 6.90 13.16
CA ALA A 26 19.81 6.22 14.35
C ALA A 26 19.42 4.76 14.07
N THR A 27 18.87 4.48 12.89
CA THR A 27 18.53 3.11 12.47
C THR A 27 19.78 2.26 12.17
N LEU A 28 20.87 2.87 11.70
CA LEU A 28 22.13 2.19 11.40
C LEU A 28 22.99 1.92 12.65
N ARG A 29 22.92 2.75 13.69
CA ARG A 29 23.74 2.60 14.91
C ARG A 29 23.23 1.57 15.93
N ALA A 30 22.06 0.99 15.73
CA ALA A 30 21.47 0.03 16.67
C ALA A 30 21.95 -1.43 16.49
N GLN A 31 23.09 -1.66 15.83
CA GLN A 31 23.65 -3.00 15.64
C GLN A 31 24.98 -3.14 16.39
N THR A 32 24.95 -3.76 17.56
CA THR A 32 26.11 -4.48 18.12
C THR A 32 26.13 -5.90 17.55
N PRO A 33 27.29 -6.43 17.15
CA PRO A 33 27.37 -7.76 16.56
C PRO A 33 27.22 -8.81 17.66
N GLY A 34 26.12 -9.52 17.71
CA GLY A 34 25.98 -10.80 18.36
C GLY A 34 26.05 -11.87 17.28
N GLU A 35 27.10 -12.62 17.28
CA GLU A 35 27.34 -13.78 16.44
C GLU A 35 26.21 -14.79 16.67
N ILE A 36 25.41 -15.09 15.66
CA ILE A 36 24.38 -16.14 15.69
C ILE A 36 24.64 -17.09 14.54
N ASP A 37 24.90 -18.32 14.95
CA ASP A 37 25.14 -19.50 14.11
C ASP A 37 23.96 -19.75 13.15
N ALA A 38 24.25 -19.74 11.86
CA ALA A 38 23.28 -19.89 10.76
C ALA A 38 22.76 -21.33 10.59
N SER A 39 23.13 -22.27 11.48
CA SER A 39 22.82 -23.70 11.34
C SER A 39 21.45 -24.13 11.91
N GLN A 40 20.66 -23.24 12.50
CA GLN A 40 19.39 -23.61 13.17
C GLN A 40 18.10 -23.38 12.35
N PHE A 41 18.18 -22.99 11.11
CA PHE A 41 16.99 -22.92 10.24
C PHE A 41 16.90 -24.08 9.26
N SER A 42 16.85 -25.29 9.80
CA SER A 42 16.32 -26.44 9.06
C SER A 42 14.83 -26.52 9.32
N SER A 43 14.07 -26.40 8.25
CA SER A 43 12.63 -26.52 8.18
C SER A 43 12.12 -27.79 8.82
N SER A 44 11.39 -27.69 9.92
CA SER A 44 10.50 -28.74 10.37
C SER A 44 9.11 -28.17 10.63
N THR A 45 8.29 -28.16 9.59
CA THR A 45 6.86 -28.07 9.74
C THR A 45 6.32 -29.50 9.82
N PRO A 46 5.63 -29.92 10.88
CA PRO A 46 5.01 -31.22 10.92
C PRO A 46 3.76 -31.22 10.00
N PRO A 47 3.47 -32.31 9.30
CA PRO A 47 2.28 -32.43 8.50
C PRO A 47 1.06 -32.60 9.41
N LEU A 48 0.14 -31.67 9.38
CA LEU A 48 -1.21 -31.85 9.94
C LEU A 48 -2.06 -32.60 8.92
N SER A 49 -2.14 -33.88 9.13
CA SER A 49 -3.18 -34.75 8.61
C SER A 49 -4.50 -34.40 9.30
N LEU A 50 -5.51 -34.04 8.54
CA LEU A 50 -6.90 -34.02 9.01
C LEU A 50 -7.74 -34.70 7.99
N CYS A 51 -8.25 -35.85 8.46
CA CYS A 51 -9.32 -36.64 7.86
C CYS A 51 -10.59 -35.82 7.69
N GLY A 52 -11.29 -36.19 6.64
CA GLY A 52 -12.55 -35.85 6.12
C GLY A 52 -13.75 -35.74 7.04
N GLU A 53 -14.75 -35.14 6.54
CA GLU A 53 -16.07 -35.74 6.39
C GLU A 53 -16.95 -34.87 5.49
N SER A 54 -17.58 -35.54 4.57
CA SER A 54 -18.58 -35.08 3.61
C SER A 54 -19.97 -35.06 4.24
N ALA A 55 -20.81 -34.10 3.79
CA ALA A 55 -22.26 -34.22 3.62
C ALA A 55 -22.74 -32.90 3.01
N ASP A 56 -23.19 -32.92 1.84
CA ASP A 56 -24.44 -33.30 1.19
C ASP A 56 -25.49 -32.19 1.11
N GLU A 57 -25.77 -31.85 -0.15
CA GLU A 57 -27.04 -31.49 -0.79
C GLU A 57 -28.06 -30.58 -0.07
N SER A 58 -28.44 -29.47 -0.70
CA SER A 58 -29.71 -29.39 -1.44
C SER A 58 -30.02 -27.98 -1.92
N SER A 59 -30.12 -27.84 -3.21
CA SER A 59 -30.98 -26.83 -3.87
C SER A 59 -32.42 -27.39 -3.88
N PRO A 60 -33.49 -26.61 -3.92
CA PRO A 60 -33.98 -26.20 -5.22
C PRO A 60 -34.77 -24.86 -5.31
N ASN A 61 -34.79 -24.41 -6.57
CA ASN A 61 -35.96 -23.87 -7.33
C ASN A 61 -36.69 -22.61 -6.81
N SER A 62 -36.78 -21.66 -7.61
CA SER A 62 -37.46 -21.34 -8.89
C SER A 62 -38.63 -20.33 -8.72
N THR A 63 -38.76 -19.51 -9.75
CA THR A 63 -39.98 -18.88 -10.30
C THR A 63 -40.49 -17.63 -9.57
N ALA A 64 -40.89 -16.53 -10.16
CA ALA A 64 -41.40 -16.22 -11.50
C ALA A 64 -41.46 -14.71 -11.70
N VAL A 65 -41.26 -14.30 -12.89
CA VAL A 65 -41.94 -13.34 -13.80
C VAL A 65 -43.19 -12.66 -13.24
N ALA A 66 -43.19 -11.32 -13.34
CA ALA A 66 -44.39 -10.56 -13.71
C ALA A 66 -43.99 -9.27 -14.44
N GLN A 67 -44.28 -9.23 -15.71
CA GLN A 67 -44.46 -8.03 -16.53
C GLN A 67 -45.83 -7.46 -16.28
N SER A 68 -45.96 -6.17 -16.38
CA SER A 68 -46.95 -5.28 -16.97
C SER A 68 -47.00 -3.98 -16.15
N GLY A 69 -47.20 -2.83 -16.70
CA GLY A 69 -47.74 -2.38 -17.97
C GLY A 69 -47.54 -0.87 -18.08
N SER A 70 -47.51 -0.43 -19.28
CA SER A 70 -47.49 0.94 -19.74
C SER A 70 -48.65 1.78 -19.18
N ASN A 71 -48.36 3.03 -18.80
CA ASN A 71 -49.29 4.13 -19.06
C ASN A 71 -48.51 5.41 -19.34
N GLN A 72 -48.59 5.82 -20.58
CA GLN A 72 -48.39 7.19 -21.00
C GLN A 72 -49.52 8.04 -20.42
N ASN A 73 -49.17 9.19 -19.87
CA ASN A 73 -49.97 10.39 -20.06
C ASN A 73 -49.07 11.62 -19.92
N ASP A 74 -49.11 12.36 -21.01
CA ASP A 74 -48.58 13.70 -21.19
C ASP A 74 -49.17 14.67 -20.18
N ALA A 75 -48.35 15.60 -19.68
CA ALA A 75 -48.61 17.04 -19.78
C ALA A 75 -47.65 17.86 -18.91
N ASN A 76 -46.77 18.55 -19.59
CA ASN A 76 -46.49 19.98 -19.40
C ASN A 76 -45.95 20.47 -18.06
N GLY A 77 -44.72 20.94 -18.10
CA GLY A 77 -44.10 21.70 -16.99
C GLY A 77 -42.59 21.51 -16.97
N SER A 78 -41.90 22.10 -17.97
CA SER A 78 -40.45 22.14 -18.02
C SER A 78 -39.86 22.87 -16.83
N ASN A 79 -39.63 22.14 -15.75
CA ASN A 79 -38.53 22.30 -14.84
C ASN A 79 -37.76 20.98 -14.88
N SER A 80 -37.01 20.77 -15.95
CA SER A 80 -35.95 19.78 -15.94
C SER A 80 -34.88 20.29 -14.98
N VAL A 81 -35.11 20.10 -13.68
CA VAL A 81 -34.00 19.91 -12.75
C VAL A 81 -33.26 18.72 -13.36
N HIS A 82 -32.15 19.00 -14.07
CA HIS A 82 -31.23 17.99 -14.54
C HIS A 82 -30.88 17.17 -13.30
N GLN A 83 -31.56 16.05 -13.11
CA GLN A 83 -31.22 15.10 -12.04
C GLN A 83 -29.83 14.62 -12.40
N GLU A 84 -28.84 15.22 -11.72
CA GLU A 84 -27.44 14.89 -11.95
C GLU A 84 -27.29 13.38 -11.78
N ASP A 85 -26.80 12.69 -12.80
CA ASP A 85 -26.56 11.26 -12.75
C ASP A 85 -25.66 10.97 -11.53
N TRP A 86 -25.99 9.95 -10.74
CA TRP A 86 -25.25 9.59 -9.53
C TRP A 86 -23.75 9.39 -9.82
N VAL A 87 -23.40 8.91 -11.01
CA VAL A 87 -22.00 8.77 -11.47
C VAL A 87 -21.34 10.14 -11.59
N GLN A 88 -22.04 11.12 -12.17
CA GLN A 88 -21.50 12.48 -12.32
C GLN A 88 -21.33 13.14 -10.95
N ALA A 89 -22.31 12.98 -10.06
CA ALA A 89 -22.24 13.47 -8.68
C ALA A 89 -21.09 12.84 -7.90
N TRP A 90 -20.87 11.55 -8.07
CA TRP A 90 -19.72 10.86 -7.48
C TRP A 90 -18.39 11.35 -8.06
N MET A 91 -18.26 11.41 -9.40
CA MET A 91 -17.03 11.87 -10.06
C MET A 91 -16.71 13.33 -9.71
N ARG A 92 -17.70 14.18 -9.46
CA ARG A 92 -17.47 15.52 -8.92
C ARG A 92 -16.84 15.47 -7.52
N LYS A 93 -17.35 14.60 -6.62
CA LYS A 93 -16.76 14.41 -5.28
C LYS A 93 -15.30 13.91 -5.37
N VAL A 94 -15.01 13.02 -6.31
CA VAL A 94 -13.64 12.55 -6.59
C VAL A 94 -12.75 13.72 -7.03
N ALA A 95 -13.21 14.53 -7.98
CA ALA A 95 -12.47 15.69 -8.45
C ALA A 95 -12.20 16.70 -7.31
N GLU A 96 -13.21 16.98 -6.48
CA GLU A 96 -13.06 17.85 -5.31
C GLU A 96 -12.09 17.28 -4.25
N ALA A 97 -12.13 15.96 -4.01
CA ALA A 97 -11.20 15.29 -3.11
C ALA A 97 -9.75 15.43 -3.60
N ARG A 98 -9.52 15.19 -4.89
CA ARG A 98 -8.20 15.32 -5.53
C ARG A 98 -7.71 16.77 -5.56
N ALA A 99 -8.56 17.72 -5.90
CA ALA A 99 -8.21 19.15 -5.94
C ALA A 99 -7.90 19.78 -4.57
N SER A 100 -8.29 19.11 -3.47
CA SER A 100 -8.11 19.62 -2.10
C SER A 100 -6.91 19.02 -1.36
N GLN A 101 -6.02 18.33 -2.05
CA GLN A 101 -4.83 17.68 -1.49
C GLN A 101 -3.61 17.90 -2.40
N PRO A 102 -2.37 17.59 -1.94
CA PRO A 102 -1.19 17.58 -2.79
C PRO A 102 -1.31 16.60 -3.96
N HIS A 103 -0.43 16.76 -4.97
CA HIS A 103 -0.36 15.87 -6.13
C HIS A 103 0.96 15.10 -6.14
N PHE A 104 1.27 14.40 -5.04
CA PHE A 104 2.46 13.57 -4.95
C PHE A 104 2.29 12.28 -5.76
N VAL A 105 3.39 11.76 -6.26
CA VAL A 105 3.36 10.48 -6.98
C VAL A 105 3.18 9.32 -6.00
N SER A 106 2.51 8.27 -6.44
CA SER A 106 2.37 7.04 -5.65
C SER A 106 3.72 6.33 -5.56
N PRO A 107 4.25 6.03 -4.36
CA PRO A 107 5.50 5.29 -4.20
C PRO A 107 5.42 3.86 -4.76
N ILE A 108 6.56 3.17 -4.84
CA ILE A 108 6.64 1.81 -5.37
C ILE A 108 6.24 0.79 -4.28
N VAL A 109 6.83 0.89 -3.10
CA VAL A 109 6.61 -0.02 -1.96
C VAL A 109 5.74 0.61 -0.90
N THR A 110 6.10 1.82 -0.45
CA THR A 110 5.37 2.57 0.56
C THR A 110 3.93 2.80 0.12
N THR A 111 2.99 2.66 1.03
CA THR A 111 1.58 2.98 0.75
C THR A 111 1.45 4.45 0.41
N HIS A 112 0.80 4.75 -0.71
CA HIS A 112 0.51 6.12 -1.12
C HIS A 112 -0.36 6.81 -0.07
N VAL A 113 0.07 7.96 0.41
CA VAL A 113 -0.60 8.62 1.54
C VAL A 113 -1.85 9.40 1.12
N MET A 114 -1.89 10.00 -0.10
CA MET A 114 -3.06 10.73 -0.59
C MET A 114 -4.20 9.80 -0.98
N LEU A 115 -5.40 10.37 -1.09
CA LEU A 115 -6.55 9.67 -1.66
C LEU A 115 -6.41 9.60 -3.17
N VAL A 116 -6.53 8.40 -3.72
CA VAL A 116 -6.43 8.15 -5.15
C VAL A 116 -7.61 7.32 -5.64
N GLN A 117 -7.93 7.48 -6.91
CA GLN A 117 -8.84 6.61 -7.61
C GLN A 117 -8.08 5.99 -8.76
N GLN A 118 -7.77 4.70 -8.62
CA GLN A 118 -6.93 3.98 -9.57
C GLN A 118 -7.13 2.47 -9.47
N TYR A 119 -6.76 1.78 -10.53
CA TYR A 119 -6.39 0.38 -10.47
C TYR A 119 -4.87 0.27 -10.56
N ARG A 120 -4.25 -0.51 -9.67
CA ARG A 120 -2.81 -0.73 -9.66
C ARG A 120 -2.51 -2.22 -9.66
N TYR A 121 -1.58 -2.62 -10.54
CA TYR A 121 -1.09 -3.99 -10.63
C TYR A 121 0.43 -4.00 -10.48
N ASP A 122 0.92 -4.73 -9.49
CA ASP A 122 2.36 -4.85 -9.23
C ASP A 122 2.80 -6.30 -9.49
N MET A 123 3.99 -6.44 -10.08
CA MET A 123 4.70 -7.68 -10.20
C MET A 123 6.03 -7.57 -9.46
N SER A 124 6.48 -8.64 -8.83
CA SER A 124 7.79 -8.62 -8.18
C SER A 124 8.49 -9.98 -8.25
N TRP A 125 9.82 -9.92 -8.25
CA TRP A 125 10.71 -11.07 -8.28
C TRP A 125 11.68 -10.93 -7.12
N GLN A 126 11.55 -11.82 -6.16
CA GLN A 126 12.25 -11.79 -4.88
C GLN A 126 13.28 -12.90 -4.83
N GLN A 127 14.50 -12.57 -4.50
CA GLN A 127 15.54 -13.57 -4.23
C GLN A 127 15.56 -13.87 -2.73
N ASP A 128 15.39 -15.15 -2.38
CA ASP A 128 15.40 -15.62 -1.01
C ASP A 128 16.80 -15.53 -0.38
N PRO A 129 16.91 -15.45 0.97
CA PRO A 129 18.20 -15.26 1.65
C PRO A 129 19.15 -16.44 1.49
N VAL A 130 18.62 -17.66 1.41
CA VAL A 130 19.39 -18.90 1.31
C VAL A 130 19.15 -19.53 -0.06
N GLY A 131 20.24 -19.77 -0.78
CA GLY A 131 20.20 -20.35 -2.11
C GLY A 131 19.94 -19.34 -3.22
N ALA A 132 19.73 -19.84 -4.43
CA ALA A 132 19.43 -19.04 -5.62
C ALA A 132 17.94 -19.08 -5.97
N THR A 133 17.08 -19.43 -5.02
CA THR A 133 15.64 -19.54 -5.25
C THR A 133 15.02 -18.16 -5.41
N VAL A 134 14.06 -18.07 -6.32
CA VAL A 134 13.31 -16.84 -6.60
C VAL A 134 11.83 -17.11 -6.38
N THR A 135 11.20 -16.21 -5.64
CA THR A 135 9.74 -16.15 -5.53
C THR A 135 9.22 -15.01 -6.39
N SER A 136 8.39 -15.33 -7.37
CA SER A 136 7.72 -14.36 -8.24
C SER A 136 6.31 -14.11 -7.71
N ASN A 137 5.90 -12.85 -7.60
CA ASN A 137 4.56 -12.45 -7.19
C ASN A 137 3.88 -11.67 -8.32
N TYR A 138 2.73 -12.14 -8.75
CA TYR A 138 1.91 -11.57 -9.80
C TYR A 138 0.63 -11.00 -9.18
N GLY A 139 0.59 -9.67 -8.96
CA GLY A 139 -0.49 -8.97 -8.28
C GLY A 139 -0.27 -8.88 -6.76
N GLY A 140 -1.34 -8.86 -5.99
CA GLY A 140 -1.32 -8.82 -4.52
C GLY A 140 -0.91 -7.48 -3.92
N SER A 141 -1.45 -7.16 -2.74
CA SER A 141 -1.21 -5.93 -1.99
C SER A 141 -1.49 -4.63 -2.75
N ARG A 142 -1.98 -4.73 -3.98
CA ARG A 142 -2.43 -3.63 -4.85
C ARG A 142 -3.67 -4.08 -5.61
N GLY A 143 -4.49 -3.13 -6.04
CA GLY A 143 -5.73 -3.43 -6.75
C GLY A 143 -6.54 -2.18 -7.05
N LEU A 144 -7.82 -2.24 -6.77
CA LEU A 144 -8.77 -1.16 -7.00
C LEU A 144 -8.85 -0.25 -5.77
N GLU A 145 -8.59 1.04 -5.97
CA GLU A 145 -8.75 2.10 -4.97
C GLU A 145 -9.79 3.09 -5.49
N ILE A 146 -10.82 3.39 -4.69
CA ILE A 146 -11.92 4.29 -5.02
C ILE A 146 -12.14 5.32 -3.92
N ILE A 147 -12.61 6.50 -4.30
CA ILE A 147 -12.96 7.61 -3.39
C ILE A 147 -14.48 7.70 -3.29
N PRO A 148 -15.14 7.04 -2.32
CA PRO A 148 -16.59 7.14 -2.13
C PRO A 148 -17.02 8.46 -1.53
N ALA A 149 -16.13 9.15 -0.81
CA ALA A 149 -16.40 10.43 -0.17
C ALA A 149 -15.16 11.33 -0.17
N ARG A 150 -15.34 12.64 0.00
CA ARG A 150 -14.26 13.64 -0.08
C ARG A 150 -13.04 13.38 0.81
N ARG A 151 -13.21 12.63 1.91
CA ARG A 151 -12.14 12.33 2.88
C ARG A 151 -11.87 10.85 3.06
N LEU A 152 -12.51 10.02 2.25
CA LEU A 152 -12.46 8.58 2.40
C LEU A 152 -12.03 7.92 1.09
N GLU A 153 -11.14 6.96 1.18
CA GLU A 153 -10.77 6.03 0.12
C GLU A 153 -10.94 4.60 0.62
N VAL A 154 -11.42 3.73 -0.23
CA VAL A 154 -11.53 2.29 0.01
C VAL A 154 -10.73 1.56 -1.06
N GLY A 155 -9.83 0.70 -0.62
CA GLY A 155 -9.03 -0.17 -1.46
C GLY A 155 -9.40 -1.63 -1.25
N ILE A 156 -9.49 -2.38 -2.35
CA ILE A 156 -9.64 -3.83 -2.37
C ILE A 156 -8.49 -4.39 -3.21
N PHE A 157 -7.70 -5.28 -2.61
CA PHE A 157 -6.48 -5.79 -3.19
C PHE A 157 -6.61 -7.30 -3.37
N PRO A 158 -6.87 -7.78 -4.59
CA PRO A 158 -6.94 -9.20 -4.89
C PRO A 158 -5.67 -9.92 -4.45
N PRO A 159 -5.75 -11.21 -4.10
CA PRO A 159 -4.57 -12.00 -3.77
C PRO A 159 -3.64 -12.10 -4.98
N GLY A 160 -2.34 -11.92 -4.74
CA GLY A 160 -1.33 -12.19 -5.75
C GLY A 160 -1.11 -13.68 -5.92
N TYR A 161 -0.74 -14.09 -7.13
CA TYR A 161 -0.30 -15.46 -7.39
C TYR A 161 1.22 -15.54 -7.19
N LEU A 162 1.65 -16.43 -6.30
CA LEU A 162 3.06 -16.66 -5.99
C LEU A 162 3.56 -17.90 -6.72
N VAL A 163 4.69 -17.75 -7.41
CA VAL A 163 5.39 -18.83 -8.09
C VAL A 163 6.75 -19.00 -7.43
N HIS A 164 7.03 -20.20 -6.93
CA HIS A 164 8.26 -20.52 -6.20
C HIS A 164 9.20 -21.37 -7.05
N GLN A 165 10.43 -20.94 -7.19
CA GLN A 165 11.48 -21.78 -7.80
C GLN A 165 12.12 -22.69 -6.71
N SER A 166 11.28 -23.38 -5.95
CA SER A 166 11.67 -24.24 -4.83
C SER A 166 10.64 -25.36 -4.64
N ASN A 167 10.75 -26.15 -3.57
CA ASN A 167 9.77 -27.19 -3.22
C ASN A 167 8.50 -26.63 -2.55
N ILE A 168 8.38 -25.31 -2.40
CA ILE A 168 7.18 -24.66 -1.88
C ILE A 168 6.12 -24.64 -2.99
N PRO A 169 4.88 -25.10 -2.76
CA PRO A 169 3.83 -25.08 -3.75
C PRO A 169 3.46 -23.66 -4.17
N ASP A 170 3.24 -23.47 -5.46
CA ASP A 170 2.68 -22.23 -6.00
C ASP A 170 1.24 -22.04 -5.50
N GLY A 171 0.79 -20.78 -5.41
CA GLY A 171 -0.57 -20.51 -4.99
C GLY A 171 -0.89 -19.05 -4.76
N PHE A 172 -2.13 -18.80 -4.35
CA PHE A 172 -2.59 -17.45 -4.06
C PHE A 172 -2.23 -17.03 -2.63
N GLY A 173 -1.84 -15.77 -2.49
CA GLY A 173 -1.72 -15.09 -1.21
C GLY A 173 -3.10 -14.70 -0.63
N ASP A 174 -3.09 -13.86 0.40
CA ASP A 174 -4.31 -13.41 1.08
C ASP A 174 -4.96 -12.21 0.37
N LEU A 175 -6.29 -12.16 0.39
CA LEU A 175 -7.06 -10.97 0.05
C LEU A 175 -6.77 -9.87 1.06
N SER A 176 -6.51 -8.66 0.59
CA SER A 176 -6.27 -7.51 1.45
C SER A 176 -7.22 -6.35 1.14
N PHE A 177 -7.41 -5.49 2.11
CA PHE A 177 -8.22 -4.28 1.98
C PHE A 177 -7.59 -3.12 2.73
N GLN A 178 -8.01 -1.90 2.39
CA GLN A 178 -7.60 -0.71 3.11
C GLN A 178 -8.71 0.35 3.06
N VAL A 179 -8.91 1.03 4.17
CA VAL A 179 -9.74 2.24 4.26
C VAL A 179 -8.82 3.38 4.69
N LYS A 180 -8.76 4.45 3.90
CA LYS A 180 -7.97 5.65 4.21
C LYS A 180 -8.90 6.80 4.58
N PHE A 181 -8.60 7.47 5.66
CA PHE A 181 -9.29 8.69 6.11
C PHE A 181 -8.30 9.86 6.10
N ARG A 182 -8.62 10.89 5.31
CA ARG A 182 -7.88 12.15 5.28
C ARG A 182 -8.35 13.07 6.39
N ALA A 183 -7.49 13.29 7.39
CA ALA A 183 -7.76 14.23 8.48
C ALA A 183 -7.55 15.68 8.02
N PHE A 184 -6.36 15.96 7.48
CA PHE A 184 -5.95 17.30 7.04
C PHE A 184 -5.17 17.22 5.74
N SER A 185 -5.32 18.22 4.89
CA SER A 185 -4.48 18.39 3.70
C SER A 185 -4.52 19.83 3.22
N ALA A 186 -3.47 20.24 2.52
CA ALA A 186 -3.39 21.49 1.81
C ALA A 186 -2.64 21.30 0.50
N THR A 187 -3.09 21.97 -0.55
CA THR A 187 -2.45 21.98 -1.87
C THR A 187 -1.13 22.74 -1.85
N GLU A 188 -0.35 22.63 -2.93
CA GLU A 188 0.99 23.25 -3.10
C GLU A 188 1.00 24.74 -2.73
N GLY A 189 0.00 25.53 -3.16
CA GLY A 189 -0.12 26.97 -2.82
C GLY A 189 -0.52 27.26 -1.38
N LYS A 190 -0.96 26.28 -0.59
CA LYS A 190 -1.49 26.43 0.77
C LYS A 190 -0.74 25.63 1.83
N GLY A 191 0.44 25.15 1.51
CA GLY A 191 1.31 24.47 2.46
C GLY A 191 1.73 23.06 2.05
N ASP A 192 1.13 22.47 1.03
CA ASP A 192 1.56 21.22 0.38
C ASP A 192 1.79 20.07 1.37
N TYR A 193 0.74 19.66 2.11
CA TYR A 193 0.83 18.60 3.10
C TYR A 193 -0.42 17.72 3.13
N PHE A 194 -0.25 16.54 3.66
CA PHE A 194 -1.30 15.57 3.93
C PHE A 194 -1.09 14.91 5.30
N VAL A 195 -2.17 14.67 6.02
CA VAL A 195 -2.20 13.87 7.26
C VAL A 195 -3.44 12.99 7.23
N GLY A 196 -3.27 11.71 7.51
CA GLY A 196 -4.38 10.76 7.50
C GLY A 196 -4.15 9.53 8.36
N PHE A 197 -5.22 8.77 8.51
CA PHE A 197 -5.25 7.48 9.20
C PHE A 197 -5.78 6.41 8.26
N PHE A 198 -5.14 5.26 8.25
CA PHE A 198 -5.53 4.11 7.43
C PHE A 198 -5.82 2.93 8.33
N LEU A 199 -6.82 2.17 7.96
CA LEU A 199 -7.06 0.84 8.51
C LEU A 199 -6.98 -0.15 7.35
N GLY A 200 -5.90 -0.90 7.31
CA GLY A 200 -5.71 -2.01 6.39
C GLY A 200 -5.95 -3.34 7.09
N GLY A 201 -5.95 -4.38 6.29
CA GLY A 201 -5.96 -5.75 6.80
C GLY A 201 -5.91 -6.78 5.69
N SER A 202 -5.66 -8.02 6.08
CA SER A 202 -5.74 -9.20 5.21
C SER A 202 -6.62 -10.28 5.83
N LEU A 203 -7.28 -11.03 4.97
CA LEU A 203 -8.12 -12.17 5.33
C LEU A 203 -7.42 -13.47 4.91
N PRO A 204 -7.51 -14.56 5.69
CA PRO A 204 -6.81 -15.81 5.44
C PRO A 204 -7.46 -16.60 4.30
N THR A 205 -7.43 -16.05 3.10
CA THR A 205 -8.00 -16.64 1.88
C THR A 205 -6.94 -17.30 1.00
N GLY A 206 -5.67 -17.16 1.37
CA GLY A 206 -4.56 -17.70 0.60
C GLY A 206 -4.45 -19.21 0.67
N THR A 207 -3.86 -19.78 -0.38
CA THR A 207 -3.54 -21.20 -0.44
C THR A 207 -2.31 -21.48 0.45
N PRO A 208 -2.39 -22.35 1.45
CA PRO A 208 -1.22 -22.70 2.25
C PRO A 208 -0.06 -23.24 1.37
N PRO A 209 1.20 -22.84 1.60
CA PRO A 209 1.70 -21.94 2.65
C PRO A 209 1.75 -20.46 2.22
N ASN A 210 1.13 -20.03 1.13
CA ASN A 210 1.25 -18.71 0.52
C ASN A 210 0.43 -17.62 1.24
N GLY A 211 -0.57 -17.98 2.01
CA GLY A 211 -1.32 -17.10 2.90
C GLY A 211 -0.79 -17.12 4.33
N LEU A 212 -1.13 -16.11 5.12
CA LEU A 212 -0.75 -16.02 6.54
C LEU A 212 -1.57 -16.99 7.43
N GLY A 213 -2.69 -17.52 6.92
CA GLY A 213 -3.59 -18.37 7.70
C GLY A 213 -4.36 -17.66 8.82
N HIS A 214 -4.14 -16.37 9.00
CA HIS A 214 -4.72 -15.56 10.06
C HIS A 214 -5.14 -14.19 9.53
N THR A 215 -6.26 -13.67 10.05
CA THR A 215 -6.65 -12.28 9.80
C THR A 215 -5.65 -11.33 10.48
N VAL A 216 -5.18 -10.33 9.75
CA VAL A 216 -4.28 -9.29 10.28
C VAL A 216 -4.94 -7.94 10.07
N LEU A 217 -4.97 -7.11 11.11
CA LEU A 217 -5.38 -5.71 11.03
C LEU A 217 -4.13 -4.80 11.04
N SER A 218 -4.17 -3.74 10.24
CA SER A 218 -3.01 -2.85 10.04
C SER A 218 -3.41 -1.38 10.20
N PRO A 219 -3.64 -0.90 11.44
CA PRO A 219 -3.82 0.53 11.70
C PRO A 219 -2.52 1.28 11.39
N THR A 220 -2.65 2.41 10.68
CA THR A 220 -1.52 3.18 10.17
C THR A 220 -1.80 4.67 10.26
N PHE A 221 -0.85 5.44 10.73
CA PHE A 221 -0.80 6.90 10.62
C PHE A 221 0.05 7.25 9.40
N ALA A 222 -0.38 8.26 8.64
CA ALA A 222 0.26 8.69 7.41
C ALA A 222 0.41 10.21 7.36
N ALA A 223 1.57 10.67 6.93
CA ALA A 223 1.84 12.09 6.71
C ALA A 223 2.70 12.28 5.47
N ALA A 224 2.48 13.41 4.78
CA ALA A 224 3.31 13.79 3.65
C ALA A 224 3.50 15.30 3.59
N LYS A 225 4.61 15.72 2.96
CA LYS A 225 5.00 17.12 2.79
C LYS A 225 5.75 17.34 1.49
N GLY A 226 5.28 18.30 0.69
CA GLY A 226 6.00 18.80 -0.47
C GLY A 226 6.88 20.00 -0.09
N ILE A 227 8.05 20.07 -0.72
CA ILE A 227 9.03 21.15 -0.56
C ILE A 227 9.62 21.48 -1.93
N GLY A 228 8.92 22.32 -2.69
CA GLY A 228 9.26 22.61 -4.08
C GLY A 228 9.10 21.36 -4.96
N PRO A 229 10.16 20.89 -5.65
CA PRO A 229 10.06 19.68 -6.46
C PRO A 229 10.20 18.36 -5.67
N TRP A 230 10.49 18.43 -4.36
CA TRP A 230 10.66 17.28 -3.49
C TRP A 230 9.37 16.95 -2.76
N ASP A 231 9.02 15.68 -2.74
CA ASP A 231 7.91 15.14 -1.97
C ASP A 231 8.42 14.10 -0.98
N VAL A 232 7.94 14.16 0.26
CA VAL A 232 8.25 13.20 1.32
C VAL A 232 6.95 12.63 1.82
N GLN A 233 6.83 11.31 1.78
CA GLN A 233 5.66 10.57 2.24
C GLN A 233 6.10 9.55 3.29
N SER A 234 5.48 9.56 4.47
CA SER A 234 5.83 8.63 5.54
C SER A 234 4.59 8.00 6.14
N THR A 235 4.75 6.74 6.54
CA THR A 235 3.72 5.97 7.25
C THR A 235 4.33 5.24 8.43
N ILE A 236 3.60 5.21 9.55
CA ILE A 236 3.91 4.35 10.68
C ILE A 236 2.65 3.57 11.06
N GLY A 237 2.77 2.26 11.16
CA GLY A 237 1.65 1.38 11.46
C GLY A 237 2.08 0.14 12.22
N ALA A 238 1.09 -0.66 12.59
CA ALA A 238 1.31 -1.95 13.22
C ALA A 238 0.53 -3.03 12.46
N ASN A 239 1.09 -4.25 12.35
CA ASN A 239 0.33 -5.42 11.94
C ASN A 239 -0.03 -6.22 13.17
N LEU A 240 -1.32 -6.42 13.36
CA LEU A 240 -1.92 -7.01 14.56
C LEU A 240 -2.71 -8.26 14.13
N PRO A 241 -2.10 -9.46 14.21
CA PRO A 241 -2.83 -10.69 13.96
C PRO A 241 -3.96 -10.87 14.98
N ALA A 242 -5.17 -11.20 14.49
CA ALA A 242 -6.31 -11.48 15.35
C ALA A 242 -6.14 -12.80 16.13
N THR A 243 -5.44 -13.76 15.51
CA THR A 243 -5.08 -15.06 16.10
C THR A 243 -3.66 -15.42 15.67
N GLY A 244 -3.06 -16.46 16.23
CA GLY A 244 -1.71 -16.94 15.84
C GLY A 244 -0.58 -15.98 16.22
N THR A 245 -0.76 -15.14 17.23
CA THR A 245 0.26 -14.17 17.69
C THR A 245 1.53 -14.83 18.20
N ASN A 246 1.44 -16.06 18.69
CA ASN A 246 2.61 -16.87 19.08
C ASN A 246 3.49 -17.29 17.89
N LEU A 247 2.93 -17.32 16.69
CA LEU A 247 3.64 -17.62 15.46
C LEU A 247 4.05 -16.34 14.73
N LEU A 248 3.08 -15.47 14.40
CA LEU A 248 3.29 -14.29 13.58
C LEU A 248 3.91 -13.12 14.36
N GLY A 249 3.70 -13.06 15.69
CA GLY A 249 4.07 -11.88 16.47
C GLY A 249 3.22 -10.66 16.10
N ARG A 250 3.66 -9.49 16.55
CA ARG A 250 3.15 -8.18 16.13
C ARG A 250 4.29 -7.43 15.49
N THR A 251 3.99 -6.60 14.49
CA THR A 251 5.05 -5.80 13.87
C THR A 251 4.71 -4.33 13.91
N ILE A 252 5.74 -3.50 14.08
CA ILE A 252 5.69 -2.07 13.78
C ILE A 252 6.36 -1.89 12.44
N VAL A 253 5.68 -1.17 11.53
CA VAL A 253 6.18 -0.88 10.19
C VAL A 253 6.32 0.61 10.03
N PHE A 254 7.50 1.07 9.64
CA PHE A 254 7.80 2.47 9.35
C PHE A 254 8.35 2.58 7.93
N ASN A 255 7.66 3.35 7.09
CA ASN A 255 8.04 3.55 5.70
C ASN A 255 8.17 5.04 5.40
N THR A 256 9.16 5.38 4.61
CA THR A 256 9.35 6.73 4.08
C THR A 256 9.75 6.66 2.62
N ALA A 257 9.10 7.42 1.77
CA ALA A 257 9.46 7.64 0.38
C ALA A 257 9.83 9.10 0.18
N VAL A 258 10.92 9.33 -0.52
CA VAL A 258 11.36 10.66 -0.96
C VAL A 258 11.45 10.63 -2.47
N ASP A 259 10.74 11.49 -3.13
CA ASP A 259 10.77 11.60 -4.59
C ASP A 259 11.02 13.02 -5.06
N TYR A 260 11.46 13.13 -6.31
CA TYR A 260 11.78 14.39 -6.97
C TYR A 260 11.05 14.51 -8.29
N ARG A 261 10.25 15.57 -8.46
CA ARG A 261 9.41 15.81 -9.63
C ARG A 261 10.18 16.46 -10.77
N ILE A 262 10.41 15.71 -11.87
CA ILE A 262 11.03 16.24 -13.09
C ILE A 262 9.95 16.44 -14.15
N LYS A 263 9.71 17.70 -14.52
CA LYS A 263 8.76 18.09 -15.58
C LYS A 263 7.36 17.46 -15.43
N GLY A 264 6.96 17.03 -14.21
CA GLY A 264 5.67 16.42 -13.93
C GLY A 264 5.41 15.08 -14.61
N LYS A 265 6.43 14.37 -15.10
CA LYS A 265 6.32 13.08 -15.79
C LYS A 265 7.32 12.03 -15.33
N ILE A 266 8.35 12.42 -14.61
CA ILE A 266 9.44 11.55 -14.16
C ILE A 266 9.69 11.81 -12.69
N TRP A 267 9.61 10.76 -11.86
CA TRP A 267 9.84 10.85 -10.42
C TRP A 267 10.86 9.79 -9.99
N PRO A 268 12.18 10.09 -10.03
CA PRO A 268 13.15 9.30 -9.31
C PRO A 268 12.83 9.37 -7.82
N MET A 269 12.98 8.23 -7.13
CA MET A 269 12.67 8.12 -5.71
C MET A 269 13.61 7.17 -4.98
N VAL A 270 13.65 7.34 -3.67
CA VAL A 270 14.26 6.39 -2.74
C VAL A 270 13.27 6.15 -1.61
N GLU A 271 13.00 4.89 -1.33
CA GLU A 271 12.15 4.51 -0.21
C GLU A 271 12.97 3.76 0.85
N GLN A 272 12.60 3.96 2.11
CA GLN A 272 13.03 3.16 3.25
C GLN A 272 11.81 2.42 3.80
N ASN A 273 11.95 1.11 3.97
CA ASN A 273 10.91 0.26 4.56
C ASN A 273 11.51 -0.51 5.74
N SER A 274 11.01 -0.23 6.94
CA SER A 274 11.52 -0.81 8.18
C SER A 274 10.43 -1.61 8.87
N THR A 275 10.77 -2.81 9.35
CA THR A 275 9.87 -3.68 10.10
C THR A 275 10.55 -4.14 11.37
N PHE A 276 9.82 -4.05 12.47
CA PHE A 276 10.26 -4.44 13.81
C PHE A 276 9.27 -5.47 14.35
N TRP A 277 9.75 -6.66 14.75
CA TRP A 277 8.93 -7.73 15.30
C TRP A 277 8.94 -7.74 16.81
N SER A 278 7.79 -7.99 17.41
CA SER A 278 7.60 -8.19 18.84
C SER A 278 6.71 -9.42 19.05
N GLY A 279 7.27 -10.41 19.72
CA GLY A 279 6.67 -11.74 19.87
C GLY A 279 6.74 -12.58 18.59
N GLY A 280 6.23 -13.81 18.69
CA GLY A 280 6.21 -14.77 17.57
C GLY A 280 7.58 -15.35 17.24
N ALA A 281 7.67 -16.02 16.10
CA ALA A 281 8.90 -16.68 15.64
C ALA A 281 10.06 -15.70 15.32
N LEU A 282 9.72 -14.44 15.07
CA LEU A 282 10.72 -13.40 14.72
C LEU A 282 10.90 -12.34 15.82
N ASP A 283 10.61 -12.69 17.08
CA ASP A 283 10.72 -11.75 18.20
C ASP A 283 12.09 -11.06 18.26
N GLY A 284 12.07 -9.73 18.45
CA GLY A 284 13.27 -8.90 18.54
C GLY A 284 13.99 -8.68 17.20
N LYS A 285 13.57 -9.34 16.10
CA LYS A 285 14.15 -9.10 14.78
C LYS A 285 13.74 -7.75 14.22
N LYS A 286 14.63 -7.17 13.42
CA LYS A 286 14.39 -5.92 12.69
C LYS A 286 14.99 -6.02 11.30
N GLN A 287 14.30 -5.51 10.31
CA GLN A 287 14.81 -5.37 8.96
C GLN A 287 14.58 -3.98 8.41
N VAL A 288 15.50 -3.55 7.57
CA VAL A 288 15.39 -2.31 6.79
C VAL A 288 15.71 -2.63 5.35
N PHE A 289 14.86 -2.17 4.46
CA PHE A 289 15.09 -2.19 3.01
C PHE A 289 15.22 -0.77 2.48
N LEU A 290 16.07 -0.61 1.49
CA LEU A 290 16.17 0.60 0.66
C LEU A 290 15.70 0.26 -0.75
N THR A 291 14.89 1.15 -1.32
CA THR A 291 14.32 0.94 -2.66
C THR A 291 14.58 2.17 -3.53
N PRO A 292 15.72 2.23 -4.23
CA PRO A 292 15.86 3.14 -5.36
C PRO A 292 14.84 2.76 -6.43
N GLY A 293 14.17 3.75 -6.99
CA GLY A 293 13.12 3.51 -7.98
C GLY A 293 12.79 4.73 -8.83
N LEU A 294 11.92 4.50 -9.79
CA LEU A 294 11.49 5.49 -10.75
C LEU A 294 10.01 5.30 -11.06
N VAL A 295 9.26 6.39 -11.09
CA VAL A 295 7.89 6.40 -11.63
C VAL A 295 7.85 7.29 -12.86
N LEU A 296 7.19 6.81 -13.91
CA LEU A 296 6.94 7.49 -15.18
C LEU A 296 5.43 7.61 -15.41
N GLY A 297 4.97 8.76 -15.83
CA GLY A 297 3.55 9.00 -16.12
C GLY A 297 3.22 10.47 -15.94
N SER A 298 2.05 10.93 -15.86
CA SER A 298 0.77 10.33 -16.15
C SER A 298 0.52 10.48 -17.66
N PHE A 299 0.40 9.38 -18.39
CA PHE A 299 0.12 9.41 -19.84
C PHE A 299 -1.40 9.29 -20.04
N PRO A 300 -2.06 10.24 -20.73
CA PRO A 300 -3.49 10.15 -20.97
C PRO A 300 -3.80 9.01 -21.96
N LEU A 301 -4.71 8.11 -21.58
CA LEU A 301 -5.25 7.07 -22.44
C LEU A 301 -6.65 7.42 -22.95
N ALA A 302 -7.45 8.06 -22.10
CA ALA A 302 -8.78 8.57 -22.41
C ALA A 302 -9.02 9.83 -21.56
N GLU A 303 -10.20 10.44 -21.69
CA GLU A 303 -10.53 11.70 -21.02
C GLU A 303 -10.20 11.72 -19.53
N ARG A 304 -10.44 10.61 -18.82
CA ARG A 304 -10.18 10.48 -17.38
C ARG A 304 -9.20 9.37 -17.04
N LEU A 305 -8.90 8.49 -17.97
CA LEU A 305 -8.02 7.34 -17.76
C LEU A 305 -6.59 7.71 -18.13
N HIS A 306 -5.70 7.50 -17.20
CA HIS A 306 -4.27 7.72 -17.38
C HIS A 306 -3.49 6.41 -17.16
N LEU A 307 -2.26 6.38 -17.62
CA LEU A 307 -1.32 5.27 -17.45
C LEU A 307 -0.06 5.79 -16.79
N SER A 308 0.44 5.05 -15.78
CA SER A 308 1.73 5.31 -15.16
C SER A 308 2.45 4.00 -14.93
N PHE A 309 3.78 4.05 -14.97
CA PHE A 309 4.65 2.91 -14.72
C PHE A 309 5.56 3.22 -13.54
N GLY A 310 5.83 2.23 -12.72
CA GLY A 310 6.80 2.32 -11.64
C GLY A 310 7.73 1.12 -11.66
N THR A 311 9.01 1.34 -11.39
CA THR A 311 9.96 0.24 -11.21
C THR A 311 10.96 0.58 -10.12
N GLY A 312 11.43 -0.42 -9.41
CA GLY A 312 12.43 -0.26 -8.36
C GLY A 312 13.05 -1.57 -7.93
N VAL A 313 14.12 -1.46 -7.19
CA VAL A 313 14.80 -2.60 -6.59
C VAL A 313 14.85 -2.41 -5.09
N GLN A 314 14.17 -3.24 -4.35
CA GLN A 314 14.22 -3.26 -2.89
C GLN A 314 15.42 -4.10 -2.44
N ILE A 315 16.35 -3.52 -1.70
CA ILE A 315 17.63 -4.10 -1.31
C ILE A 315 17.70 -4.13 0.21
N ALA A 316 18.08 -5.29 0.78
CA ALA A 316 18.26 -5.44 2.22
C ALA A 316 19.44 -4.58 2.70
N ALA A 317 19.19 -3.77 3.74
CA ALA A 317 20.18 -2.91 4.38
C ALA A 317 20.59 -3.40 5.79
N THR A 318 19.98 -4.48 6.29
CA THR A 318 20.26 -5.07 7.60
C THR A 318 20.67 -6.54 7.48
N GLN A 319 21.38 -7.06 8.46
CA GLN A 319 21.82 -8.47 8.49
C GLN A 319 20.64 -9.44 8.47
N PHE A 320 19.64 -9.21 9.34
CA PHE A 320 18.40 -9.95 9.25
C PHE A 320 17.50 -9.34 8.20
N HIS A 321 17.06 -10.16 7.26
CA HIS A 321 16.12 -9.79 6.20
C HIS A 321 15.39 -11.04 5.68
N GLN A 322 14.18 -10.88 5.20
CA GLN A 322 13.36 -11.96 4.68
C GLN A 322 13.70 -12.33 3.23
N TYR A 323 14.34 -11.43 2.49
CA TYR A 323 14.87 -11.64 1.14
C TYR A 323 16.06 -10.69 0.89
N ASN A 324 16.96 -11.07 0.00
CA ASN A 324 18.16 -10.27 -0.32
C ASN A 324 17.80 -9.02 -1.10
N HIS A 325 17.08 -9.21 -2.20
CA HIS A 325 16.56 -8.12 -3.02
C HIS A 325 15.25 -8.53 -3.71
N ARG A 326 14.49 -7.54 -4.13
CA ARG A 326 13.23 -7.73 -4.83
C ARG A 326 13.09 -6.68 -5.92
N TRP A 327 13.00 -7.12 -7.16
CA TRP A 327 12.62 -6.30 -8.30
C TRP A 327 11.12 -6.08 -8.29
N ILE A 328 10.69 -4.87 -8.62
CA ILE A 328 9.27 -4.50 -8.63
C ILE A 328 8.98 -3.77 -9.93
N LEU A 329 7.90 -4.17 -10.58
CA LEU A 329 7.30 -3.48 -11.71
C LEU A 329 5.84 -3.18 -11.37
N SER A 330 5.42 -1.93 -11.54
CA SER A 330 4.10 -1.43 -11.20
C SER A 330 3.45 -0.80 -12.42
N VAL A 331 2.23 -1.21 -12.72
CA VAL A 331 1.38 -0.58 -13.75
C VAL A 331 0.16 0.02 -13.06
N ARG A 332 -0.15 1.27 -13.37
CA ARG A 332 -1.16 2.05 -12.67
C ARG A 332 -2.08 2.74 -13.66
N PHE A 333 -3.36 2.66 -13.40
CA PHE A 333 -4.44 3.24 -14.19
C PHE A 333 -5.25 4.21 -13.31
N PRO A 334 -4.78 5.46 -13.07
CA PRO A 334 -5.59 6.50 -12.44
C PRO A 334 -6.76 6.90 -13.34
N PHE A 335 -7.96 7.09 -12.75
CA PHE A 335 -9.19 7.46 -13.48
C PHE A 335 -10.11 8.38 -12.69
#